data_6f5fe798df754c13a13b10a22ad4bb66
#
_entry.id   6f5fe798df754c13a13b10a22ad4bb66
#
_cell.length_a   1.000
_cell.length_b   1.000
_cell.length_c   1.000
_cell.angle_alpha   90.00
_cell.angle_beta   90.00
_cell.angle_gamma   90.00
#
_symmetry.space_group_name_H-M   'P 1'
#
loop_
_entity.id
_entity.type
_entity.pdbx_description
1 polymer ?
#
loop_
_entity_poly.entity_id
_entity_poly.type
_entity_poly.pdbx_seq_one_letter_code
_entity_poly.pdbx_strand_id
1 'polypeptide(L)'
;MSRLEDPEILRQITEALENAAKGVGGYVTWKRIAWEWVAANLDGENQRSMAGHLLAYVNDGGKIDQVVERRGFDDPLHYDFRLRIQKSNVYVETVLRVTRMGPELYIVSTHLV
;
A
#
# COMPACT_ATOMS: atom_id res chain seq x y z
N MET A 1 16.69 -5.24 1.42
CA MET A 1 15.27 -5.61 1.38
C MET A 1 15.03 -6.81 2.27
N SER A 2 14.10 -6.73 3.20
CA SER A 2 13.77 -7.82 4.12
C SER A 2 12.25 -7.90 4.30
N ARG A 3 11.77 -9.07 4.70
CA ARG A 3 10.36 -9.25 5.00
C ARG A 3 9.99 -8.46 6.26
N LEU A 4 8.87 -7.75 6.22
CA LEU A 4 8.30 -7.11 7.40
C LEU A 4 7.88 -8.17 8.41
N GLU A 5 8.45 -8.10 9.63
CA GLU A 5 8.14 -9.04 10.71
C GLU A 5 7.62 -8.35 11.97
N ASP A 6 7.77 -7.03 12.08
CA ASP A 6 7.30 -6.26 13.22
C ASP A 6 5.77 -6.31 13.29
N PRO A 7 5.19 -6.94 14.33
CA PRO A 7 3.75 -7.10 14.42
C PRO A 7 3.01 -5.77 14.63
N GLU A 8 3.65 -4.77 15.23
CA GLU A 8 3.01 -3.46 15.44
C GLU A 8 2.89 -2.70 14.12
N ILE A 9 3.93 -2.72 13.29
CA ILE A 9 3.88 -2.09 11.96
C ILE A 9 2.83 -2.80 11.10
N LEU A 10 2.82 -4.12 11.12
CA LEU A 10 1.83 -4.90 10.37
C LEU A 10 0.41 -4.58 10.83
N ARG A 11 0.20 -4.42 12.14
CA ARG A 11 -1.11 -4.02 12.69
C ARG A 11 -1.53 -2.65 12.19
N GLN A 12 -0.62 -1.68 12.15
CA GLN A 12 -0.91 -0.33 11.68
C GLN A 12 -1.25 -0.31 10.18
N ILE A 13 -0.50 -1.05 9.37
CA ILE A 13 -0.79 -1.19 7.94
C ILE A 13 -2.18 -1.82 7.74
N THR A 14 -2.47 -2.87 8.48
CA THR A 14 -3.77 -3.56 8.40
C THR A 14 -4.91 -2.65 8.79
N GLU A 15 -4.75 -1.88 9.87
CA GLU A 15 -5.77 -0.91 10.31
C GLU A 15 -6.08 0.12 9.23
N ALA A 16 -5.04 0.70 8.62
CA ALA A 16 -5.23 1.67 7.55
C ALA A 16 -5.99 1.04 6.36
N LEU A 17 -5.61 -0.16 5.96
CA LEU A 17 -6.26 -0.87 4.86
C LEU A 17 -7.72 -1.23 5.18
N GLU A 18 -8.00 -1.66 6.40
CA GLU A 18 -9.37 -1.99 6.83
C GLU A 18 -10.28 -0.77 6.76
N ASN A 19 -9.82 0.37 7.25
CA ASN A 19 -10.60 1.62 7.20
C ASN A 19 -10.85 2.06 5.75
N ALA A 20 -9.82 2.03 4.92
CA ALA A 20 -9.95 2.41 3.52
C ALA A 20 -10.88 1.46 2.74
N ALA A 21 -10.81 0.17 3.02
CA ALA A 21 -11.69 -0.83 2.38
C ALA A 21 -13.15 -0.66 2.79
N LYS A 22 -13.40 -0.06 3.95
CA LYS A 22 -14.77 0.32 4.38
C LYS A 22 -15.24 1.64 3.77
N GLY A 23 -14.37 2.33 3.03
CA GLY A 23 -14.68 3.60 2.41
C GLY A 23 -14.39 4.82 3.27
N VAL A 24 -13.62 4.66 4.35
CA VAL A 24 -13.24 5.80 5.20
C VAL A 24 -12.01 6.49 4.59
N GLY A 25 -12.14 7.78 4.27
CA GLY A 25 -11.08 8.56 3.67
C GLY A 25 -9.94 8.88 4.63
N GLY A 26 -8.75 9.14 4.06
CA GLY A 26 -7.58 9.59 4.82
C GLY A 26 -6.68 8.48 5.36
N TYR A 27 -7.08 7.22 5.29
CA TYR A 27 -6.27 6.10 5.81
C TYR A 27 -5.36 5.48 4.75
N VAL A 28 -5.78 5.46 3.49
CA VAL A 28 -4.92 5.12 2.36
C VAL A 28 -4.97 6.27 1.38
N THR A 29 -3.83 6.88 1.16
CA THR A 29 -3.70 8.03 0.28
C THR A 29 -2.73 7.71 -0.85
N TRP A 30 -2.79 8.49 -1.92
CA TRP A 30 -2.10 8.15 -3.15
C TRP A 30 -1.31 9.34 -3.67
N LYS A 31 -0.05 9.09 -4.01
CA LYS A 31 0.68 10.01 -4.87
C LYS A 31 -0.02 10.02 -6.22
N ARG A 32 -0.17 11.18 -6.83
CA ARG A 32 -0.92 11.35 -8.07
C ARG A 32 -0.46 10.39 -9.18
N ILE A 33 0.84 10.28 -9.37
CA ILE A 33 1.40 9.42 -10.43
C ILE A 33 1.10 7.93 -10.17
N ALA A 34 1.08 7.53 -8.92
CA ALA A 34 0.73 6.15 -8.56
C ALA A 34 -0.72 5.84 -8.92
N TRP A 35 -1.62 6.77 -8.64
CA TRP A 35 -3.04 6.59 -8.99
C TRP A 35 -3.27 6.65 -10.50
N GLU A 36 -2.57 7.55 -11.21
CA GLU A 36 -2.67 7.63 -12.66
C GLU A 36 -2.30 6.30 -13.34
N TRP A 37 -1.28 5.62 -12.81
CA TRP A 37 -0.92 4.30 -13.32
C TRP A 37 -2.06 3.29 -13.15
N VAL A 38 -2.69 3.25 -11.97
CA VAL A 38 -3.82 2.34 -11.69
C VAL A 38 -4.97 2.65 -12.65
N ALA A 39 -5.32 3.92 -12.79
CA ALA A 39 -6.41 4.34 -13.67
C ALA A 39 -6.17 3.95 -15.13
N ALA A 40 -4.91 3.96 -15.57
CA ALA A 40 -4.54 3.62 -16.93
C ALA A 40 -4.40 2.12 -17.18
N ASN A 41 -4.07 1.32 -16.17
CA ASN A 41 -3.67 -0.07 -16.33
C ASN A 41 -4.58 -1.10 -15.67
N LEU A 42 -5.37 -0.71 -14.67
CA LEU A 42 -6.26 -1.60 -13.93
C LEU A 42 -7.70 -1.11 -14.07
N ASP A 43 -8.30 -1.48 -15.19
CA ASP A 43 -9.64 -1.01 -15.54
C ASP A 43 -10.68 -1.39 -14.49
N GLY A 44 -11.51 -0.42 -14.11
CA GLY A 44 -12.59 -0.63 -13.15
C GLY A 44 -12.20 -0.55 -11.67
N GLU A 45 -10.91 -0.46 -11.34
CA GLU A 45 -10.48 -0.30 -9.96
C GLU A 45 -10.69 1.13 -9.48
N ASN A 46 -11.03 1.27 -8.20
CA ASN A 46 -11.06 2.55 -7.50
C ASN A 46 -10.20 2.46 -6.24
N GLN A 47 -10.05 3.57 -5.52
CA GLN A 47 -9.16 3.60 -4.35
C GLN A 47 -9.64 2.62 -3.27
N ARG A 48 -10.93 2.51 -3.07
CA ARG A 48 -11.51 1.57 -2.10
C ARG A 48 -11.25 0.11 -2.51
N SER A 49 -11.45 -0.24 -3.77
CA SER A 49 -11.21 -1.61 -4.24
C SER A 49 -9.73 -1.96 -4.18
N MET A 50 -8.84 -1.01 -4.47
CA MET A 50 -7.41 -1.22 -4.34
C MET A 50 -7.01 -1.49 -2.88
N ALA A 51 -7.57 -0.75 -1.93
CA ALA A 51 -7.37 -1.03 -0.50
C ALA A 51 -7.84 -2.44 -0.15
N GLY A 52 -8.97 -2.87 -0.72
CA GLY A 52 -9.49 -4.23 -0.53
C GLY A 52 -8.54 -5.30 -1.04
N HIS A 53 -7.92 -5.10 -2.20
CA HIS A 53 -6.92 -6.04 -2.74
C HIS A 53 -5.70 -6.14 -1.83
N LEU A 54 -5.19 -5.01 -1.35
CA LEU A 54 -4.04 -4.98 -0.44
C LEU A 54 -4.39 -5.65 0.90
N LEU A 55 -5.58 -5.40 1.42
CA LEU A 55 -6.05 -6.00 2.67
C LEU A 55 -6.16 -7.53 2.55
N ALA A 56 -6.76 -8.01 1.47
CA ALA A 56 -6.87 -9.45 1.21
C ALA A 56 -5.48 -10.11 1.12
N TYR A 57 -4.55 -9.45 0.45
CA TYR A 57 -3.17 -9.93 0.35
C TYR A 57 -2.53 -10.09 1.73
N VAL A 58 -2.69 -9.09 2.60
CA VAL A 58 -2.15 -9.13 3.97
C VAL A 58 -2.84 -10.22 4.79
N ASN A 59 -4.16 -10.31 4.71
CA ASN A 59 -4.95 -11.30 5.47
C ASN A 59 -4.62 -12.74 5.04
N ASP A 60 -4.23 -12.94 3.79
CA ASP A 60 -3.82 -14.24 3.27
C ASP A 60 -2.34 -14.57 3.58
N GLY A 61 -1.67 -13.76 4.38
CA GLY A 61 -0.28 -13.98 4.76
C GLY A 61 0.73 -13.52 3.70
N GLY A 62 0.32 -12.63 2.80
CA GLY A 62 1.19 -12.10 1.76
C GLY A 62 2.41 -11.38 2.33
N LYS A 63 3.55 -11.58 1.69
CA LYS A 63 4.81 -10.99 2.12
C LYS A 63 4.85 -9.50 1.81
N ILE A 64 5.15 -8.70 2.84
CA ILE A 64 5.44 -7.27 2.69
C ILE A 64 6.95 -7.09 2.84
N ASP A 65 7.61 -6.48 1.86
CA ASP A 65 9.03 -6.19 1.94
C ASP A 65 9.26 -4.86 2.62
N GLN A 66 10.15 -4.84 3.60
CA GLN A 66 10.62 -3.62 4.24
C GLN A 66 11.88 -3.16 3.52
N VAL A 67 11.84 -1.97 2.92
CA VAL A 67 12.91 -1.45 2.04
C VAL A 67 13.39 -0.11 2.56
N VAL A 68 14.70 0.04 2.69
CA VAL A 68 15.31 1.33 3.01
C VAL A 68 15.52 2.10 1.71
N GLU A 69 14.79 3.21 1.56
CA GLU A 69 14.92 4.07 0.39
C GLU A 69 16.07 5.06 0.59
N ARG A 70 16.98 5.09 -0.38
CA ARG A 70 18.21 5.89 -0.28
C ARG A 70 18.30 7.01 -1.31
N ARG A 71 17.23 7.24 -2.07
CA ARG A 71 17.20 8.24 -3.15
C ARG A 71 16.71 9.61 -2.71
N GLY A 72 16.85 9.96 -1.42
CA GLY A 72 16.53 11.29 -0.91
C GLY A 72 15.06 11.55 -0.60
N PHE A 73 14.29 10.52 -0.34
CA PHE A 73 12.92 10.65 0.14
C PHE A 73 12.89 11.04 1.62
N ASP A 74 11.89 11.82 2.04
CA ASP A 74 11.70 12.21 3.43
C ASP A 74 11.41 11.01 4.32
N ASP A 75 10.70 10.00 3.80
CA ASP A 75 10.40 8.75 4.48
C ASP A 75 11.36 7.67 3.99
N PRO A 76 12.42 7.35 4.75
CA PRO A 76 13.45 6.43 4.27
C PRO A 76 13.01 4.97 4.27
N LEU A 77 11.93 4.64 4.97
CA LEU A 77 11.47 3.25 5.12
C LEU A 77 10.19 3.04 4.34
N HIS A 78 10.25 2.14 3.36
CA HIS A 78 9.12 1.77 2.52
C HIS A 78 8.65 0.36 2.85
N TYR A 79 7.36 0.13 2.61
CA TYR A 79 6.72 -1.19 2.75
C TYR A 79 6.11 -1.54 1.42
N ASP A 80 6.67 -2.56 0.76
CA ASP A 80 6.36 -2.89 -0.62
C ASP A 80 5.54 -4.16 -0.73
N PHE A 81 4.52 -4.10 -1.58
CA PHE A 81 3.62 -5.22 -1.86
C PHE A 81 3.85 -5.70 -3.28
N ARG A 82 3.83 -6.99 -3.48
CA ARG A 82 3.82 -7.62 -4.80
C ARG A 82 2.65 -8.55 -4.84
N LEU A 83 1.62 -8.18 -5.57
CA LEU A 83 0.39 -8.95 -5.58
C LEU A 83 -0.22 -8.99 -6.97
N ARG A 84 -1.07 -9.99 -7.18
CA ARG A 84 -1.81 -10.10 -8.41
C ARG A 84 -3.12 -9.33 -8.28
N ILE A 85 -3.35 -8.40 -9.19
CA ILE A 85 -4.61 -7.66 -9.29
C ILE A 85 -5.11 -7.85 -10.72
N GLN A 86 -6.33 -8.36 -10.86
CA GLN A 86 -6.86 -8.80 -12.16
C GLN A 86 -5.92 -9.86 -12.74
N LYS A 87 -5.32 -9.62 -13.89
CA LYS A 87 -4.38 -10.55 -14.53
C LYS A 87 -2.94 -10.05 -14.49
N SER A 88 -2.67 -9.00 -13.72
CA SER A 88 -1.38 -8.33 -13.67
C SER A 88 -0.66 -8.57 -12.35
N ASN A 89 0.65 -8.75 -12.41
CA ASN A 89 1.51 -8.76 -11.23
C ASN A 89 1.93 -7.33 -10.94
N VAL A 90 1.44 -6.78 -9.84
CA VAL A 90 1.55 -5.36 -9.51
C VAL A 90 2.50 -5.18 -8.34
N TYR A 91 3.38 -4.21 -8.46
CA TYR A 91 4.29 -3.77 -7.42
C TYR A 91 3.76 -2.46 -6.84
N VAL A 92 3.55 -2.41 -5.52
CA VAL A 92 3.00 -1.24 -4.83
C VAL A 92 3.99 -0.81 -3.76
N GLU A 93 4.56 0.38 -3.91
CA GLU A 93 5.46 0.97 -2.91
C GLU A 93 4.67 1.89 -2.00
N THR A 94 4.85 1.72 -0.68
CA THR A 94 4.12 2.50 0.31
C THR A 94 5.03 3.03 1.41
N VAL A 95 4.60 4.10 2.07
CA VAL A 95 5.16 4.54 3.34
C VAL A 95 4.05 4.59 4.38
N LEU A 96 4.40 4.33 5.63
CA LEU A 96 3.48 4.37 6.76
C LEU A 96 3.71 5.67 7.54
N ARG A 97 2.64 6.40 7.77
CA ARG A 97 2.65 7.64 8.55
C ARG A 97 1.70 7.53 9.71
N VAL A 98 2.03 8.15 10.83
CA VAL A 98 1.13 8.24 11.97
C VAL A 98 0.53 9.64 12.00
N THR A 99 -0.80 9.73 11.91
CA THR A 99 -1.54 10.99 11.88
C THR A 99 -2.44 11.10 13.10
N ARG A 100 -3.14 12.24 13.24
CA ARG A 100 -4.13 12.42 14.30
C ARG A 100 -5.28 11.40 14.23
N MET A 101 -5.57 10.91 13.03
CA MET A 101 -6.63 9.93 12.79
C MET A 101 -6.17 8.50 13.00
N GLY A 102 -4.86 8.29 13.17
CA GLY A 102 -4.25 6.99 13.27
C GLY A 102 -3.27 6.73 12.12
N PRO A 103 -2.96 5.46 11.82
CA PRO A 103 -2.01 5.14 10.78
C PRO A 103 -2.56 5.48 9.39
N GLU A 104 -1.72 6.07 8.54
CA GLU A 104 -2.01 6.36 7.15
C GLU A 104 -1.00 5.62 6.28
N LEU A 105 -1.49 4.86 5.31
CA LEU A 105 -0.65 4.22 4.31
C LEU A 105 -0.67 5.09 3.05
N TYR A 106 0.50 5.68 2.72
CA TYR A 106 0.65 6.51 1.54
C TYR A 106 1.29 5.71 0.41
N ILE A 107 0.59 5.58 -0.70
CA ILE A 107 1.07 4.82 -1.87
C ILE A 107 1.88 5.77 -2.76
N VAL A 108 3.19 5.50 -2.86
CA VAL A 108 4.15 6.36 -3.56
C VAL A 108 4.32 5.96 -5.01
N SER A 109 4.19 4.67 -5.32
CA SER A 109 4.41 4.15 -6.66
C SER A 109 3.63 2.86 -6.90
N THR A 110 3.14 2.71 -8.12
CA THR A 110 2.54 1.47 -8.61
C THR A 110 3.07 1.20 -10.01
N HIS A 111 3.42 -0.05 -10.28
CA HIS A 111 3.91 -0.46 -11.59
C HIS A 111 3.85 -1.99 -11.70
N LEU A 112 4.10 -2.52 -12.89
CA LEU A 112 4.21 -3.96 -13.07
C LEU A 112 5.49 -4.48 -12.43
N VAL A 113 5.42 -5.67 -11.89
CA VAL A 113 6.58 -6.37 -11.32
C VAL A 113 7.63 -6.66 -12.40
#